data_bd08d2e3f518baacb161c26ebfe00c3e
#
_entry.id   bd08d2e3f518baacb161c26ebfe00c3e
#
_cell.length_a   1.000
_cell.length_b   1.000
_cell.length_c   1.000
_cell.angle_alpha   90.00
_cell.angle_beta   90.00
_cell.angle_gamma   90.00
#
_symmetry.space_group_name_H-M   'P 1'
#
loop_
_entity.id
_entity.type
_entity.pdbx_description
1 polymer ?
#
loop_
_entity_poly.entity_id
_entity_poly.type
_entity_poly.pdbx_seq_one_letter_code
_entity_poly.pdbx_strand_id
1 'polypeptide(L)'
;GFTWDVFNDKTLKVRGGSGFFTGRIPLVFFTNMPTNSGMIQNLVSITTRYKDGKVINRDPRLELLKGNMIIDVNQMISTLGLPTTITPEEGVLPSGIVGIDPDFKMPQVWKTSLALDYQIPASFPLTVTLEGMFSKDINAVRQFNYNIKSPEDTWQRFNGPDERYIYPENYLEHTNINSANVLTNTSKGWGWTGNITVFAEPAKNVNIMAAYTHTESKEISGMPGSDANSAWTNMPSINGPNNSGLMRSRYVTPNRVIASINWRVHVNKRSTSNFSLFYSGYSSGSYSFMYSNDMNGDGVTNDLIYIPKTKDEIKFTSAEDADAFWKFVNQDPYLKKHKGEYAEAYSASAPWIHRFDFRWSRDFFVKIGKTKNTLQLSLDILNIGNLLNSKWGVTKNMSG
;
A
#
# COMPACT_ATOMS: atom_id res chain seq x y z
N GLY A 1 -22.93 15.22 -10.18
CA GLY A 1 -22.89 14.25 -11.28
C GLY A 1 -24.06 14.39 -12.21
N PHE A 2 -23.97 13.80 -13.37
CA PHE A 2 -25.03 13.77 -14.37
C PHE A 2 -25.15 12.38 -14.99
N THR A 3 -26.34 12.12 -15.56
CA THR A 3 -26.62 10.98 -16.43
C THR A 3 -27.47 11.47 -17.56
N TRP A 4 -27.05 11.22 -18.81
CA TRP A 4 -27.71 11.64 -20.03
C TRP A 4 -27.99 10.41 -20.90
N ASP A 5 -29.25 10.18 -21.21
CA ASP A 5 -29.69 9.20 -22.21
C ASP A 5 -29.68 9.89 -23.57
N VAL A 6 -28.66 9.61 -24.39
CA VAL A 6 -28.36 10.38 -25.61
C VAL A 6 -29.50 10.30 -26.60
N PHE A 7 -30.13 9.14 -26.78
CA PHE A 7 -31.20 8.89 -27.75
C PHE A 7 -32.58 8.77 -27.13
N ASN A 8 -32.65 8.90 -25.77
CA ASN A 8 -33.89 8.73 -25.00
C ASN A 8 -34.53 7.33 -25.15
N ASP A 9 -33.74 6.32 -25.49
CA ASP A 9 -34.14 4.92 -25.68
C ASP A 9 -33.29 3.96 -24.87
N LYS A 10 -32.38 4.47 -24.02
CA LYS A 10 -31.43 3.76 -23.19
C LYS A 10 -30.32 3.04 -23.96
N THR A 11 -30.22 3.19 -25.28
CA THR A 11 -29.19 2.56 -26.11
C THR A 11 -27.80 3.08 -25.76
N LEU A 12 -27.67 4.41 -25.58
CA LEU A 12 -26.42 5.06 -25.18
C LEU A 12 -26.65 6.00 -24.01
N LYS A 13 -25.99 5.76 -22.91
CA LYS A 13 -25.97 6.65 -21.74
C LYS A 13 -24.58 7.18 -21.48
N VAL A 14 -24.52 8.50 -21.25
CA VAL A 14 -23.31 9.18 -20.77
C VAL A 14 -23.53 9.57 -19.31
N ARG A 15 -22.64 9.20 -18.45
CA ARG A 15 -22.68 9.57 -17.04
C ARG A 15 -21.34 10.07 -16.57
N GLY A 16 -21.34 11.00 -15.63
CA GLY A 16 -20.12 11.55 -15.12
C GLY A 16 -20.33 12.41 -13.90
N GLY A 17 -19.21 12.79 -13.30
CA GLY A 17 -19.23 13.64 -12.13
C GLY A 17 -17.85 14.16 -11.78
N SER A 18 -17.83 15.21 -10.99
CA SER A 18 -16.62 15.83 -10.47
C SER A 18 -16.87 16.32 -9.05
N GLY A 19 -15.84 16.27 -8.20
CA GLY A 19 -15.97 16.74 -6.83
C GLY A 19 -14.68 16.67 -6.04
N PHE A 20 -14.69 17.34 -4.90
CA PHE A 20 -13.65 17.24 -3.88
C PHE A 20 -14.06 16.25 -2.80
N PHE A 21 -13.14 15.39 -2.40
CA PHE A 21 -13.37 14.37 -1.40
C PHE A 21 -12.33 14.49 -0.31
N THR A 22 -12.78 14.66 0.93
CA THR A 22 -11.93 14.74 2.11
C THR A 22 -11.98 13.42 2.86
N GLY A 23 -10.80 12.86 3.14
CA GLY A 23 -10.62 11.63 3.88
C GLY A 23 -10.23 11.87 5.33
N ARG A 24 -10.07 10.78 6.09
CA ARG A 24 -9.48 10.79 7.44
C ARG A 24 -8.10 10.12 7.37
N ILE A 25 -7.18 10.65 8.15
CA ILE A 25 -5.90 9.99 8.37
C ILE A 25 -6.04 8.93 9.47
N PRO A 26 -5.34 7.78 9.38
CA PRO A 26 -5.26 6.83 10.47
C PRO A 26 -4.68 7.47 11.73
N LEU A 27 -5.35 7.27 12.88
CA LEU A 27 -4.95 7.88 14.16
C LEU A 27 -3.56 7.44 14.62
N VAL A 28 -3.04 6.33 14.12
CA VAL A 28 -1.71 5.81 14.45
C VAL A 28 -0.60 6.84 14.20
N PHE A 29 -0.75 7.74 13.21
CA PHE A 29 0.24 8.77 12.94
C PHE A 29 0.25 9.92 13.97
N PHE A 30 -0.73 9.95 14.88
CA PHE A 30 -0.78 10.89 16.00
C PHE A 30 -0.35 10.26 17.33
N THR A 31 -0.27 8.92 17.43
CA THR A 31 -0.04 8.23 18.71
C THR A 31 1.32 8.51 19.33
N ASN A 32 2.33 8.82 18.52
CA ASN A 32 3.68 9.14 19.01
C ASN A 32 3.87 10.61 19.40
N MET A 33 2.93 11.51 19.07
CA MET A 33 3.08 12.94 19.37
C MET A 33 3.13 13.23 20.88
N PRO A 34 2.30 12.63 21.75
CA PRO A 34 2.37 12.88 23.19
C PRO A 34 3.69 12.42 23.83
N THR A 35 4.22 11.26 23.37
CA THR A 35 5.45 10.66 23.93
C THR A 35 6.71 11.26 23.34
N ASN A 36 6.64 11.80 22.12
CA ASN A 36 7.77 12.38 21.39
C ASN A 36 7.56 13.89 21.15
N SER A 37 7.00 14.56 22.15
CA SER A 37 6.67 16.00 22.07
C SER A 37 7.88 16.95 22.20
N GLY A 38 9.09 16.42 22.45
CA GLY A 38 10.29 17.20 22.75
C GLY A 38 10.40 17.63 24.21
N MET A 39 9.41 17.30 25.03
CA MET A 39 9.48 17.53 26.49
C MET A 39 10.37 16.52 27.17
N ILE A 40 11.06 16.95 28.22
CA ILE A 40 11.83 16.07 29.10
C ILE A 40 10.89 15.03 29.71
N GLN A 41 11.30 13.76 29.65
CA GLN A 41 10.52 12.64 30.12
C GLN A 41 11.39 11.65 30.88
N ASN A 42 10.77 10.84 31.72
CA ASN A 42 11.41 9.72 32.38
C ASN A 42 11.05 8.44 31.60
N LEU A 43 12.06 7.74 31.10
CA LEU A 43 11.88 6.46 30.41
C LEU A 43 12.31 5.32 31.34
N VAL A 44 11.34 4.56 31.83
CA VAL A 44 11.60 3.35 32.62
C VAL A 44 11.39 2.12 31.73
N SER A 45 12.46 1.36 31.51
CA SER A 45 12.41 0.11 30.76
C SER A 45 12.58 -1.08 31.70
N ILE A 46 11.54 -1.92 31.77
CA ILE A 46 11.50 -3.13 32.61
C ILE A 46 11.57 -4.33 31.66
N THR A 47 12.77 -4.88 31.46
CA THR A 47 13.00 -5.90 30.42
C THR A 47 13.87 -7.06 30.90
N THR A 48 13.83 -8.16 30.16
CA THR A 48 14.83 -9.24 30.23
C THR A 48 15.73 -9.14 28.99
N ARG A 49 17.03 -9.04 29.20
CA ARG A 49 17.99 -9.03 28.08
C ARG A 49 18.57 -10.45 27.91
N TYR A 50 18.65 -10.84 26.64
CA TYR A 50 19.22 -12.13 26.23
C TYR A 50 20.48 -11.92 25.40
N LYS A 51 21.43 -12.82 25.53
CA LYS A 51 22.59 -12.98 24.65
C LYS A 51 22.78 -14.47 24.40
N ASP A 52 22.88 -14.87 23.13
CA ASP A 52 23.06 -16.27 22.72
C ASP A 52 22.01 -17.22 23.35
N GLY A 53 20.76 -16.78 23.43
CA GLY A 53 19.65 -17.52 24.02
C GLY A 53 19.65 -17.61 25.55
N LYS A 54 20.64 -17.00 26.24
CA LYS A 54 20.74 -16.98 27.70
C LYS A 54 20.32 -15.60 28.25
N VAL A 55 19.66 -15.63 29.40
CA VAL A 55 19.34 -14.40 30.15
C VAL A 55 20.63 -13.83 30.70
N ILE A 56 21.00 -12.61 30.31
CA ILE A 56 22.17 -11.89 30.83
C ILE A 56 21.80 -10.84 31.87
N ASN A 57 20.58 -10.32 31.79
CA ASN A 57 20.04 -9.38 32.77
C ASN A 57 18.51 -9.48 32.76
N ARG A 58 17.92 -9.50 33.96
CA ARG A 58 16.46 -9.44 34.15
C ARG A 58 16.15 -8.43 35.24
N ASP A 59 15.28 -7.49 34.95
CA ASP A 59 14.82 -6.52 35.94
C ASP A 59 14.03 -7.25 37.05
N PRO A 60 14.40 -7.11 38.30
CA PRO A 60 13.75 -7.81 39.41
C PRO A 60 12.29 -7.39 39.60
N ARG A 61 11.92 -6.22 39.15
CA ARG A 61 10.52 -5.73 39.19
C ARG A 61 9.55 -6.57 38.35
N LEU A 62 10.05 -7.35 37.38
CA LEU A 62 9.24 -8.31 36.62
C LEU A 62 8.61 -9.39 37.52
N GLU A 63 9.23 -9.71 38.66
CA GLU A 63 8.66 -10.68 39.61
C GLU A 63 7.42 -10.12 40.32
N LEU A 64 7.32 -8.79 40.49
CA LEU A 64 6.14 -8.11 41.08
C LEU A 64 4.91 -8.18 40.17
N LEU A 65 5.14 -8.37 38.87
CA LEU A 65 4.08 -8.49 37.87
C LEU A 65 3.66 -9.94 37.61
N LYS A 66 4.42 -10.92 38.17
CA LYS A 66 4.21 -12.35 37.91
C LYS A 66 2.87 -12.81 38.49
N GLY A 67 1.96 -13.26 37.60
CA GLY A 67 0.62 -13.72 38.00
C GLY A 67 -0.38 -12.62 38.33
N ASN A 68 0.02 -11.34 38.25
CA ASN A 68 -0.84 -10.19 38.51
C ASN A 68 -0.91 -9.28 37.29
N MET A 69 -2.10 -9.13 36.71
CA MET A 69 -2.37 -8.14 35.69
C MET A 69 -2.81 -6.85 36.35
N ILE A 70 -1.94 -5.85 36.40
CA ILE A 70 -2.25 -4.54 36.95
C ILE A 70 -2.73 -3.66 35.82
N ILE A 71 -4.01 -3.27 35.83
CA ILE A 71 -4.65 -2.42 34.79
C ILE A 71 -4.65 -0.96 35.23
N ASP A 72 -4.77 -0.71 36.55
CA ASP A 72 -4.76 0.63 37.10
C ASP A 72 -3.34 1.22 37.07
N VAL A 73 -3.19 2.41 36.45
CA VAL A 73 -1.89 3.07 36.26
C VAL A 73 -1.27 3.48 37.59
N ASN A 74 -2.06 4.00 38.56
CA ASN A 74 -1.54 4.43 39.82
C ASN A 74 -1.07 3.23 40.67
N GLN A 75 -1.79 2.12 40.61
CA GLN A 75 -1.38 0.86 41.23
C GLN A 75 -0.10 0.32 40.57
N MET A 76 0.04 0.42 39.25
CA MET A 76 1.27 0.02 38.57
C MET A 76 2.47 0.87 38.98
N ILE A 77 2.30 2.19 39.04
CA ILE A 77 3.32 3.14 39.48
C ILE A 77 3.79 2.79 40.90
N SER A 78 2.86 2.62 41.85
CA SER A 78 3.20 2.29 43.23
C SER A 78 3.82 0.92 43.39
N THR A 79 3.31 -0.11 42.70
CA THR A 79 3.82 -1.48 42.77
C THR A 79 5.25 -1.60 42.24
N LEU A 80 5.54 -0.89 41.13
CA LEU A 80 6.86 -0.95 40.48
C LEU A 80 7.84 0.12 40.97
N GLY A 81 7.41 0.99 41.90
CA GLY A 81 8.23 2.09 42.41
C GLY A 81 8.64 3.06 41.30
N LEU A 82 7.72 3.37 40.36
CA LEU A 82 8.03 4.27 39.27
C LEU A 82 8.03 5.73 39.75
N PRO A 83 8.96 6.56 39.25
CA PRO A 83 8.97 7.99 39.61
C PRO A 83 7.72 8.68 39.06
N THR A 84 7.14 9.55 39.88
CA THR A 84 5.95 10.35 39.50
C THR A 84 6.29 11.82 39.20
N THR A 85 7.51 12.20 39.49
CA THR A 85 8.05 13.55 39.20
C THR A 85 9.37 13.41 38.46
N ILE A 86 9.68 14.39 37.62
CA ILE A 86 10.90 14.44 36.84
C ILE A 86 11.54 15.79 37.10
N THR A 87 12.82 15.76 37.53
CA THR A 87 13.63 16.99 37.53
C THR A 87 14.34 17.15 36.18
N PRO A 88 14.72 18.36 35.79
CA PRO A 88 15.46 18.57 34.53
C PRO A 88 16.76 17.77 34.45
N GLU A 89 17.39 17.49 35.60
CA GLU A 89 18.65 16.77 35.70
C GLU A 89 18.47 15.24 35.53
N GLU A 90 17.30 14.70 35.88
CA GLU A 90 17.00 13.27 35.82
C GLU A 90 16.28 12.88 34.51
N GLY A 91 15.67 13.84 33.85
CA GLY A 91 14.92 13.61 32.63
C GLY A 91 15.82 13.49 31.39
N VAL A 92 15.32 12.78 30.39
CA VAL A 92 15.96 12.68 29.08
C VAL A 92 15.07 13.28 28.01
N LEU A 93 15.68 13.90 27.01
CA LEU A 93 14.97 14.28 25.80
C LEU A 93 14.66 13.02 24.99
N PRO A 94 13.49 12.92 24.36
CA PRO A 94 13.22 11.86 23.43
C PRO A 94 14.22 11.93 22.25
N SER A 95 14.68 10.77 21.79
CA SER A 95 15.63 10.70 20.66
C SER A 95 15.01 11.18 19.33
N GLY A 96 13.71 11.21 19.23
CA GLY A 96 12.97 11.74 18.09
C GLY A 96 11.80 12.62 18.53
N ILE A 97 11.53 13.65 17.78
CA ILE A 97 10.38 14.54 17.97
C ILE A 97 9.34 14.21 16.89
N VAL A 98 8.07 14.19 17.29
CA VAL A 98 6.95 13.99 16.36
C VAL A 98 5.96 15.15 16.55
N GLY A 99 5.64 15.82 15.46
CA GLY A 99 4.75 16.96 15.44
C GLY A 99 3.77 16.94 14.27
N ILE A 100 2.95 17.95 14.25
CA ILE A 100 2.02 18.24 13.14
C ILE A 100 2.25 19.70 12.71
N ASP A 101 2.25 19.90 11.41
CA ASP A 101 2.34 21.23 10.81
C ASP A 101 1.12 22.05 11.25
N PRO A 102 1.29 23.29 11.75
CA PRO A 102 0.17 24.16 12.11
C PRO A 102 -0.86 24.35 10.98
N ASP A 103 -0.39 24.32 9.74
CA ASP A 103 -1.23 24.47 8.54
C ASP A 103 -1.73 23.12 7.96
N PHE A 104 -1.52 22.04 8.68
CA PHE A 104 -1.92 20.69 8.24
C PHE A 104 -3.43 20.63 7.95
N LYS A 105 -3.75 20.05 6.80
CA LYS A 105 -5.13 19.81 6.37
C LYS A 105 -5.39 18.31 6.21
N MET A 106 -6.61 17.90 6.50
CA MET A 106 -7.03 16.52 6.25
C MET A 106 -6.87 16.15 4.76
N PRO A 107 -6.55 14.88 4.45
CA PRO A 107 -6.33 14.47 3.07
C PRO A 107 -7.51 14.82 2.19
N GLN A 108 -7.25 15.50 1.09
CA GLN A 108 -8.26 15.91 0.13
C GLN A 108 -7.79 15.62 -1.29
N VAL A 109 -8.70 15.09 -2.10
CA VAL A 109 -8.49 14.81 -3.52
C VAL A 109 -9.61 15.40 -4.35
N TRP A 110 -9.28 15.90 -5.54
CA TRP A 110 -10.26 16.17 -6.58
C TRP A 110 -10.38 14.94 -7.47
N LYS A 111 -11.61 14.49 -7.73
CA LYS A 111 -11.88 13.38 -8.64
C LYS A 111 -12.89 13.79 -9.70
N THR A 112 -12.66 13.31 -10.91
CA THR A 112 -13.61 13.45 -12.02
C THR A 112 -13.71 12.12 -12.75
N SER A 113 -14.91 11.78 -13.20
CA SER A 113 -15.15 10.55 -13.96
C SER A 113 -16.11 10.79 -15.13
N LEU A 114 -15.94 10.00 -16.17
CA LEU A 114 -16.84 9.92 -17.32
C LEU A 114 -17.01 8.45 -17.68
N ALA A 115 -18.26 8.06 -17.96
CA ALA A 115 -18.58 6.71 -18.40
C ALA A 115 -19.59 6.74 -19.56
N LEU A 116 -19.47 5.74 -20.43
CA LEU A 116 -20.35 5.47 -21.55
C LEU A 116 -20.92 4.05 -21.40
N ASP A 117 -22.23 3.93 -21.29
CA ASP A 117 -22.92 2.65 -21.28
C ASP A 117 -23.63 2.48 -22.65
N TYR A 118 -23.21 1.50 -23.43
CA TYR A 118 -23.74 1.24 -24.76
C TYR A 118 -24.39 -0.15 -24.85
N GLN A 119 -25.66 -0.20 -25.19
CA GLN A 119 -26.36 -1.43 -25.52
C GLN A 119 -26.10 -1.78 -26.99
N ILE A 120 -25.29 -2.83 -27.19
CA ILE A 120 -24.94 -3.30 -28.53
C ILE A 120 -26.15 -3.99 -29.13
N PRO A 121 -26.57 -3.65 -30.36
CA PRO A 121 -27.61 -4.36 -31.10
C PRO A 121 -27.16 -5.81 -31.39
N ALA A 122 -27.66 -6.74 -30.63
CA ALA A 122 -27.38 -8.17 -30.76
C ALA A 122 -28.65 -8.98 -30.58
N SER A 123 -28.60 -10.30 -30.88
CA SER A 123 -29.75 -11.21 -30.69
C SER A 123 -30.07 -11.48 -29.22
N PHE A 124 -29.21 -11.01 -28.30
CA PHE A 124 -29.37 -11.12 -26.85
C PHE A 124 -28.90 -9.82 -26.17
N PRO A 125 -29.32 -9.54 -24.95
CA PRO A 125 -28.87 -8.38 -24.21
C PRO A 125 -27.37 -8.35 -24.06
N LEU A 126 -26.73 -7.30 -24.62
CA LEU A 126 -25.28 -7.08 -24.59
C LEU A 126 -25.02 -5.61 -24.32
N THR A 127 -24.35 -5.32 -23.20
CA THR A 127 -23.98 -3.97 -22.81
C THR A 127 -22.48 -3.87 -22.62
N VAL A 128 -21.88 -2.82 -23.17
CA VAL A 128 -20.47 -2.46 -22.92
C VAL A 128 -20.44 -1.13 -22.20
N THR A 129 -19.71 -1.08 -21.11
CA THR A 129 -19.42 0.14 -20.35
C THR A 129 -17.94 0.48 -20.48
N LEU A 130 -17.65 1.71 -20.89
CA LEU A 130 -16.32 2.31 -20.83
C LEU A 130 -16.35 3.39 -19.76
N GLU A 131 -15.40 3.34 -18.83
CA GLU A 131 -15.31 4.33 -17.75
C GLU A 131 -13.87 4.80 -17.55
N GLY A 132 -13.70 6.12 -17.45
CA GLY A 132 -12.46 6.77 -17.08
C GLY A 132 -12.64 7.60 -15.82
N MET A 133 -11.67 7.52 -14.91
CA MET A 133 -11.60 8.36 -13.72
C MET A 133 -10.21 8.95 -13.60
N PHE A 134 -10.16 10.25 -13.29
CA PHE A 134 -8.93 10.96 -12.94
C PHE A 134 -9.03 11.50 -11.51
N SER A 135 -7.92 11.47 -10.78
CA SER A 135 -7.79 12.04 -9.45
C SER A 135 -6.54 12.89 -9.35
N LYS A 136 -6.64 14.00 -8.61
CA LYS A 136 -5.53 14.89 -8.28
C LYS A 136 -5.51 15.15 -6.79
N ASP A 137 -4.35 14.95 -6.17
CA ASP A 137 -4.16 15.29 -4.77
C ASP A 137 -4.16 16.79 -4.57
N ILE A 138 -4.95 17.24 -3.59
CA ILE A 138 -5.01 18.63 -3.13
C ILE A 138 -4.21 18.75 -1.83
N ASN A 139 -4.47 17.86 -0.87
CA ASN A 139 -3.78 17.78 0.42
C ASN A 139 -3.41 16.31 0.68
N ALA A 140 -2.45 15.76 -0.05
CA ALA A 140 -1.89 14.45 0.30
C ALA A 140 -1.02 14.56 1.55
N VAL A 141 -0.98 13.51 2.34
CA VAL A 141 -0.26 13.47 3.61
C VAL A 141 1.16 12.95 3.40
N ARG A 142 2.13 13.54 4.07
CA ARG A 142 3.50 13.04 4.14
C ARG A 142 4.12 13.31 5.51
N GLN A 143 5.14 12.54 5.87
CA GLN A 143 6.07 12.90 6.94
C GLN A 143 7.26 13.65 6.35
N PHE A 144 7.75 14.66 7.08
CA PHE A 144 8.95 15.42 6.74
C PHE A 144 9.83 15.51 8.00
N ASN A 145 11.10 15.13 7.88
CA ASN A 145 12.03 15.22 8.99
C ASN A 145 12.78 16.55 8.96
N TYR A 146 12.39 17.48 9.82
CA TYR A 146 13.00 18.82 9.90
C TYR A 146 14.39 18.82 10.54
N ASN A 147 14.85 17.70 11.10
CA ASN A 147 16.21 17.60 11.64
C ASN A 147 17.25 17.23 10.58
N ILE A 148 16.83 16.99 9.34
CA ILE A 148 17.73 16.65 8.24
C ILE A 148 17.78 17.83 7.26
N LYS A 149 18.98 18.32 7.00
CA LYS A 149 19.23 19.35 5.99
C LYS A 149 18.86 18.84 4.60
N SER A 150 18.31 19.70 3.80
CA SER A 150 18.10 19.39 2.38
C SER A 150 19.43 19.36 1.63
N PRO A 151 19.61 18.44 0.66
CA PRO A 151 20.80 18.44 -0.18
C PRO A 151 21.02 19.80 -0.87
N GLU A 152 22.28 20.23 -0.88
CA GLU A 152 22.73 21.44 -1.54
C GLU A 152 23.66 21.10 -2.70
N ASP A 153 23.76 21.94 -3.71
CA ASP A 153 24.64 21.72 -4.87
C ASP A 153 26.13 21.66 -4.51
N THR A 154 26.49 22.17 -3.32
CA THR A 154 27.85 22.06 -2.76
C THR A 154 28.17 20.70 -2.18
N TRP A 155 27.18 19.85 -1.96
CA TRP A 155 27.42 18.52 -1.39
C TRP A 155 28.09 17.60 -2.41
N GLN A 156 28.89 16.68 -1.88
CA GLN A 156 29.50 15.64 -2.70
C GLN A 156 28.46 14.75 -3.34
N ARG A 157 28.80 14.24 -4.50
CA ARG A 157 28.01 13.21 -5.22
C ARG A 157 28.89 12.01 -5.49
N PHE A 158 28.27 10.88 -5.78
CA PHE A 158 29.04 9.73 -6.24
C PHE A 158 29.80 10.03 -7.52
N ASN A 159 31.00 9.46 -7.64
CA ASN A 159 31.78 9.52 -8.86
C ASN A 159 31.25 8.51 -9.87
N GLY A 160 30.75 8.97 -11.00
CA GLY A 160 30.26 8.14 -12.08
C GLY A 160 28.83 8.50 -12.50
N PRO A 161 28.12 7.58 -13.11
CA PRO A 161 26.77 7.83 -13.61
C PRO A 161 25.68 7.88 -12.51
N ASP A 162 25.94 7.36 -11.32
CA ASP A 162 25.10 7.54 -10.14
C ASP A 162 25.45 8.89 -9.50
N GLU A 163 24.62 9.90 -9.68
CA GLU A 163 24.84 11.26 -9.23
C GLU A 163 24.10 11.61 -7.94
N ARG A 164 23.70 10.61 -7.12
CA ARG A 164 23.06 10.88 -5.83
C ARG A 164 23.98 11.68 -4.91
N TYR A 165 23.40 12.50 -4.05
CA TYR A 165 24.13 13.22 -3.03
C TYR A 165 24.68 12.28 -1.97
N ILE A 166 25.85 12.62 -1.42
CA ILE A 166 26.43 12.01 -0.23
C ILE A 166 26.18 12.99 0.91
N TYR A 167 25.46 12.52 1.93
CA TYR A 167 25.17 13.31 3.10
C TYR A 167 26.44 13.54 3.92
N PRO A 168 26.79 14.82 4.25
CA PRO A 168 27.97 15.12 5.05
C PRO A 168 27.73 14.75 6.53
N GLU A 169 28.80 14.57 7.31
CA GLU A 169 28.69 14.22 8.75
C GLU A 169 27.81 15.20 9.56
N ASN A 170 27.71 16.45 9.13
CA ASN A 170 26.91 17.49 9.77
C ASN A 170 25.53 17.70 9.10
N TYR A 171 24.95 16.66 8.52
CA TYR A 171 23.65 16.72 7.84
C TYR A 171 22.45 16.95 8.78
N LEU A 172 22.63 16.73 10.08
CA LEU A 172 21.60 17.03 11.08
C LEU A 172 21.61 18.51 11.45
N GLU A 173 20.43 19.10 11.60
CA GLU A 173 20.28 20.46 12.15
C GLU A 173 20.64 20.50 13.64
N HIS A 174 20.22 19.46 14.39
CA HIS A 174 20.47 19.30 15.80
C HIS A 174 20.99 17.89 16.10
N THR A 175 22.22 17.81 16.64
CA THR A 175 22.91 16.53 16.90
C THR A 175 22.42 15.81 18.15
N ASN A 176 21.65 16.47 19.01
CA ASN A 176 21.11 15.90 20.26
C ASN A 176 19.77 15.16 20.06
N ILE A 177 19.20 15.22 18.85
CA ILE A 177 18.00 14.47 18.46
C ILE A 177 18.27 13.75 17.13
N ASN A 178 17.67 12.57 16.97
CA ASN A 178 17.85 11.77 15.75
C ASN A 178 16.91 12.21 14.64
N SER A 179 15.69 12.63 15.00
CA SER A 179 14.67 13.01 14.02
C SER A 179 13.68 14.03 14.57
N ALA A 180 13.13 14.85 13.68
CA ALA A 180 12.00 15.74 13.95
C ALA A 180 10.95 15.53 12.85
N ASN A 181 10.16 14.45 13.00
CA ASN A 181 9.16 14.06 12.03
C ASN A 181 7.88 14.86 12.21
N VAL A 182 7.51 15.62 11.19
CA VAL A 182 6.32 16.46 11.18
C VAL A 182 5.36 15.99 10.10
N LEU A 183 4.13 15.75 10.51
CA LEU A 183 3.03 15.42 9.62
C LEU A 183 2.62 16.68 8.85
N THR A 184 2.75 16.67 7.54
CA THR A 184 2.46 17.81 6.66
C THR A 184 1.75 17.38 5.38
N ASN A 185 1.48 18.31 4.48
CA ASN A 185 0.78 18.07 3.23
C ASN A 185 1.65 18.31 1.99
N THR A 186 1.21 17.73 0.89
CA THR A 186 1.68 18.00 -0.47
C THR A 186 0.52 17.98 -1.46
N SER A 187 0.59 18.80 -2.50
CA SER A 187 -0.37 18.75 -3.62
C SER A 187 0.14 17.94 -4.83
N LYS A 188 1.30 17.32 -4.69
CA LYS A 188 1.93 16.53 -5.74
C LYS A 188 1.40 15.11 -5.68
N GLY A 189 0.61 14.69 -6.59
CA GLY A 189 0.09 13.34 -6.68
C GLY A 189 -1.11 13.33 -7.62
N TRP A 190 -1.29 12.24 -8.31
CA TRP A 190 -2.37 12.07 -9.25
C TRP A 190 -2.58 10.57 -9.54
N GLY A 191 -3.75 10.25 -10.07
CA GLY A 191 -4.03 8.91 -10.55
C GLY A 191 -5.10 8.93 -11.63
N TRP A 192 -5.08 7.91 -12.48
CA TRP A 192 -6.17 7.66 -13.41
C TRP A 192 -6.49 6.18 -13.48
N THR A 193 -7.75 5.89 -13.78
CA THR A 193 -8.25 4.53 -13.96
C THR A 193 -9.09 4.49 -15.21
N GLY A 194 -8.81 3.52 -16.09
CA GLY A 194 -9.65 3.16 -17.22
C GLY A 194 -10.27 1.78 -17.01
N ASN A 195 -11.56 1.65 -17.25
CA ASN A 195 -12.29 0.40 -17.11
C ASN A 195 -13.12 0.12 -18.36
N ILE A 196 -13.12 -1.14 -18.80
CA ILE A 196 -14.08 -1.68 -19.76
C ILE A 196 -14.82 -2.84 -19.12
N THR A 197 -16.13 -2.81 -19.13
CA THR A 197 -16.98 -3.88 -18.61
C THR A 197 -17.96 -4.33 -19.72
N VAL A 198 -18.10 -5.64 -19.86
CA VAL A 198 -19.04 -6.28 -20.76
C VAL A 198 -20.04 -7.08 -19.94
N PHE A 199 -21.32 -6.83 -20.18
CA PHE A 199 -22.44 -7.61 -19.66
C PHE A 199 -23.18 -8.28 -20.80
N ALA A 200 -23.45 -9.59 -20.68
CA ALA A 200 -24.14 -10.37 -21.69
C ALA A 200 -25.12 -11.36 -21.07
N GLU A 201 -26.28 -11.50 -21.69
CA GLU A 201 -27.27 -12.55 -21.39
C GLU A 201 -27.50 -13.43 -22.64
N PRO A 202 -26.49 -14.29 -23.01
CA PRO A 202 -26.50 -15.03 -24.28
C PRO A 202 -27.58 -16.10 -24.35
N ALA A 203 -28.11 -16.52 -23.21
CA ALA A 203 -29.20 -17.47 -23.11
C ALA A 203 -30.06 -17.18 -21.89
N LYS A 204 -31.27 -17.70 -21.88
CA LYS A 204 -32.19 -17.56 -20.74
C LYS A 204 -31.55 -18.08 -19.46
N ASN A 205 -31.54 -17.24 -18.42
CA ASN A 205 -30.96 -17.55 -17.10
C ASN A 205 -29.43 -17.69 -17.08
N VAL A 206 -28.73 -17.26 -18.11
CA VAL A 206 -27.26 -17.20 -18.13
C VAL A 206 -26.83 -15.75 -18.20
N ASN A 207 -26.08 -15.30 -17.20
CA ASN A 207 -25.50 -13.95 -17.14
C ASN A 207 -23.98 -14.07 -17.13
N ILE A 208 -23.33 -13.32 -17.99
CA ILE A 208 -21.87 -13.23 -18.09
C ILE A 208 -21.47 -11.77 -17.84
N MET A 209 -20.43 -11.58 -17.05
CA MET A 209 -19.77 -10.30 -16.87
C MET A 209 -18.27 -10.49 -17.04
N ALA A 210 -17.63 -9.60 -17.75
CA ALA A 210 -16.16 -9.50 -17.80
C ALA A 210 -15.75 -8.04 -17.72
N ALA A 211 -14.70 -7.75 -16.96
CA ALA A 211 -14.17 -6.40 -16.88
C ALA A 211 -12.63 -6.43 -16.84
N TYR A 212 -12.05 -5.44 -17.50
CA TYR A 212 -10.63 -5.12 -17.38
C TYR A 212 -10.48 -3.70 -16.87
N THR A 213 -9.61 -3.55 -15.89
CA THR A 213 -9.26 -2.25 -15.29
C THR A 213 -7.78 -2.02 -15.39
N HIS A 214 -7.39 -0.85 -15.87
CA HIS A 214 -6.03 -0.36 -15.81
C HIS A 214 -5.98 0.88 -14.90
N THR A 215 -5.02 0.92 -13.98
CA THR A 215 -4.83 2.02 -13.03
C THR A 215 -3.37 2.44 -13.00
N GLU A 216 -3.13 3.72 -13.09
CA GLU A 216 -1.85 4.36 -12.81
C GLU A 216 -2.03 5.43 -11.74
N SER A 217 -1.15 5.45 -10.75
CA SER A 217 -1.18 6.43 -9.68
C SER A 217 0.24 6.75 -9.24
N LYS A 218 0.50 8.03 -9.05
CA LYS A 218 1.77 8.58 -8.57
C LYS A 218 1.54 9.42 -7.32
N GLU A 219 2.40 9.24 -6.33
CA GLU A 219 2.34 9.92 -5.03
C GLU A 219 3.74 10.32 -4.55
N ILE A 220 3.82 11.21 -3.58
CA ILE A 220 5.08 11.55 -2.91
C ILE A 220 5.35 10.58 -1.78
N SER A 221 4.31 10.13 -1.07
CA SER A 221 4.44 9.23 0.06
C SER A 221 3.20 8.34 0.20
N GLY A 222 3.42 7.03 0.20
CA GLY A 222 2.40 6.04 0.56
C GLY A 222 2.29 5.84 2.07
N MET A 223 2.95 6.63 2.90
CA MET A 223 3.00 6.48 4.36
C MET A 223 3.32 5.02 4.78
N PRO A 224 4.47 4.46 4.37
CA PRO A 224 4.76 3.03 4.48
C PRO A 224 5.24 2.63 5.87
N GLY A 225 4.43 2.86 6.90
CA GLY A 225 4.79 2.54 8.28
C GLY A 225 3.60 2.55 9.22
N SER A 226 3.85 2.17 10.47
CA SER A 226 2.86 2.14 11.54
C SER A 226 2.98 3.30 12.53
N ASP A 227 3.97 4.16 12.35
CA ASP A 227 4.22 5.38 13.14
C ASP A 227 4.89 6.45 12.27
N ALA A 228 5.11 7.63 12.83
CA ALA A 228 5.68 8.77 12.12
C ALA A 228 7.08 8.49 11.59
N ASN A 229 7.94 7.88 12.40
CA ASN A 229 9.31 7.60 12.02
C ASN A 229 9.38 6.51 10.93
N SER A 230 8.68 5.39 11.12
CA SER A 230 8.64 4.31 10.12
C SER A 230 7.98 4.74 8.81
N ALA A 231 6.97 5.62 8.86
CA ALA A 231 6.37 6.19 7.65
C ALA A 231 7.33 7.06 6.85
N TRP A 232 8.33 7.64 7.51
CA TRP A 232 9.39 8.41 6.88
C TRP A 232 10.55 7.49 6.44
N THR A 233 11.11 6.67 7.33
CA THR A 233 12.31 5.84 7.05
C THR A 233 12.09 4.78 5.99
N ASN A 234 10.88 4.21 5.91
CA ASN A 234 10.57 3.13 4.95
C ASN A 234 10.21 3.64 3.55
N MET A 235 10.33 4.94 3.30
CA MET A 235 9.98 5.52 2.00
C MET A 235 11.16 5.41 1.03
N PRO A 236 11.04 4.62 -0.07
CA PRO A 236 12.14 4.50 -1.03
C PRO A 236 12.49 5.84 -1.65
N SER A 237 13.78 6.15 -1.71
CA SER A 237 14.25 7.43 -2.24
C SER A 237 15.63 7.32 -2.90
N ILE A 238 16.05 8.37 -3.59
CA ILE A 238 17.39 8.50 -4.16
C ILE A 238 18.25 9.42 -3.28
N ASN A 239 17.67 10.54 -2.88
CA ASN A 239 18.33 11.61 -2.13
C ASN A 239 17.61 11.87 -0.80
N GLY A 240 17.24 10.80 -0.09
CA GLY A 240 16.55 10.83 1.20
C GLY A 240 15.04 11.05 1.10
N PRO A 241 14.25 10.58 2.09
CA PRO A 241 12.79 10.64 2.08
C PRO A 241 12.20 12.05 2.03
N ASN A 242 12.90 13.05 2.56
CA ASN A 242 12.48 14.45 2.44
C ASN A 242 12.45 14.93 0.98
N ASN A 243 13.31 14.37 0.14
CA ASN A 243 13.55 14.79 -1.25
C ASN A 243 13.02 13.76 -2.26
N SER A 244 12.09 12.90 -1.85
CA SER A 244 11.45 11.96 -2.76
C SER A 244 10.63 12.69 -3.82
N GLY A 245 10.82 12.28 -5.07
CA GLY A 245 10.01 12.71 -6.21
C GLY A 245 8.65 12.00 -6.24
N LEU A 246 7.87 12.28 -7.29
CA LEU A 246 6.69 11.48 -7.60
C LEU A 246 7.12 10.05 -7.92
N MET A 247 6.56 9.10 -7.20
CA MET A 247 6.79 7.68 -7.39
C MET A 247 5.46 6.97 -7.64
N ARG A 248 5.51 5.77 -8.19
CA ARG A 248 4.31 4.94 -8.31
C ARG A 248 3.71 4.68 -6.94
N SER A 249 2.38 4.76 -6.82
CA SER A 249 1.73 4.47 -5.56
C SER A 249 1.96 3.02 -5.13
N ARG A 250 2.33 2.84 -3.87
CA ARG A 250 2.53 1.52 -3.25
C ARG A 250 1.31 0.61 -3.37
N TYR A 251 0.12 1.20 -3.34
CA TYR A 251 -1.15 0.48 -3.27
C TYR A 251 -1.82 0.27 -4.62
N VAL A 252 -1.21 0.72 -5.72
CA VAL A 252 -1.80 0.57 -7.04
C VAL A 252 -1.73 -0.89 -7.50
N THR A 253 -2.84 -1.38 -8.02
CA THR A 253 -2.90 -2.62 -8.81
C THR A 253 -3.05 -2.22 -10.28
N PRO A 254 -1.97 -2.24 -11.09
CA PRO A 254 -1.99 -1.62 -12.42
C PRO A 254 -2.97 -2.25 -13.38
N ASN A 255 -3.10 -3.57 -13.30
CA ASN A 255 -3.96 -4.32 -14.21
C ASN A 255 -4.78 -5.34 -13.43
N ARG A 256 -6.08 -5.34 -13.66
CA ARG A 256 -6.99 -6.31 -13.06
C ARG A 256 -8.02 -6.78 -14.07
N VAL A 257 -8.23 -8.09 -14.12
CA VAL A 257 -9.29 -8.73 -14.88
C VAL A 257 -10.23 -9.42 -13.90
N ILE A 258 -11.51 -9.19 -14.05
CA ILE A 258 -12.55 -9.99 -13.37
C ILE A 258 -13.53 -10.52 -14.40
N ALA A 259 -14.05 -11.71 -14.16
CA ALA A 259 -15.11 -12.28 -14.96
C ALA A 259 -16.03 -13.14 -14.09
N SER A 260 -17.30 -13.20 -14.45
CA SER A 260 -18.23 -14.12 -13.82
C SER A 260 -19.19 -14.71 -14.83
N ILE A 261 -19.57 -15.94 -14.61
CA ILE A 261 -20.68 -16.60 -15.27
C ILE A 261 -21.65 -17.10 -14.20
N ASN A 262 -22.91 -16.75 -14.36
CA ASN A 262 -23.98 -17.17 -13.47
C ASN A 262 -25.04 -17.91 -14.30
N TRP A 263 -25.36 -19.11 -13.89
CA TRP A 263 -26.37 -19.93 -14.54
C TRP A 263 -27.42 -20.36 -13.54
N ARG A 264 -28.67 -19.99 -13.81
CA ARG A 264 -29.84 -20.35 -13.01
C ARG A 264 -30.61 -21.48 -13.66
N VAL A 265 -30.78 -22.55 -12.94
CA VAL A 265 -31.54 -23.77 -13.39
C VAL A 265 -32.81 -23.90 -12.57
N HIS A 266 -33.96 -23.80 -13.19
CA HIS A 266 -35.24 -24.13 -12.58
C HIS A 266 -35.38 -25.65 -12.55
N VAL A 267 -35.09 -26.26 -11.41
CA VAL A 267 -35.14 -27.74 -11.27
C VAL A 267 -36.60 -28.23 -11.29
N ASN A 268 -37.47 -27.51 -10.59
CA ASN A 268 -38.91 -27.71 -10.60
C ASN A 268 -39.63 -26.44 -10.07
N LYS A 269 -40.98 -26.51 -9.97
CA LYS A 269 -41.80 -25.39 -9.47
C LYS A 269 -41.46 -24.93 -8.02
N ARG A 270 -40.78 -25.79 -7.26
CA ARG A 270 -40.45 -25.55 -5.84
C ARG A 270 -38.97 -25.39 -5.58
N SER A 271 -38.11 -25.50 -6.59
CA SER A 271 -36.68 -25.34 -6.37
C SER A 271 -35.94 -24.81 -7.59
N THR A 272 -34.91 -23.98 -7.30
CA THR A 272 -34.01 -23.41 -8.28
C THR A 272 -32.57 -23.63 -7.81
N SER A 273 -31.70 -24.06 -8.70
CA SER A 273 -30.24 -24.06 -8.46
C SER A 273 -29.57 -22.91 -9.19
N ASN A 274 -28.60 -22.29 -8.55
CA ASN A 274 -27.74 -21.27 -9.15
C ASN A 274 -26.30 -21.78 -9.10
N PHE A 275 -25.61 -21.67 -10.21
CA PHE A 275 -24.19 -21.98 -10.35
C PHE A 275 -23.48 -20.68 -10.74
N SER A 276 -22.42 -20.34 -10.00
CA SER A 276 -21.61 -19.15 -10.27
C SER A 276 -20.15 -19.54 -10.29
N LEU A 277 -19.44 -19.10 -11.30
CA LEU A 277 -17.99 -19.15 -11.38
C LEU A 277 -17.49 -17.71 -11.50
N PHE A 278 -16.60 -17.33 -10.59
CA PHE A 278 -15.96 -16.03 -10.58
C PHE A 278 -14.46 -16.18 -10.81
N TYR A 279 -13.92 -15.39 -11.71
CA TYR A 279 -12.49 -15.29 -11.97
C TYR A 279 -11.96 -13.92 -11.55
N SER A 280 -10.81 -13.90 -10.92
CA SER A 280 -10.05 -12.69 -10.62
C SER A 280 -8.58 -12.89 -10.99
N GLY A 281 -8.07 -12.06 -11.88
CA GLY A 281 -6.67 -12.02 -12.27
C GLY A 281 -6.09 -10.64 -12.02
N TYR A 282 -4.96 -10.54 -11.30
CA TYR A 282 -4.30 -9.27 -10.99
C TYR A 282 -2.84 -9.48 -10.58
N SER A 283 -2.04 -8.43 -10.65
CA SER A 283 -0.70 -8.42 -10.07
C SER A 283 -0.77 -8.32 -8.55
N SER A 284 -0.08 -9.19 -7.83
CA SER A 284 -0.23 -9.36 -6.38
C SER A 284 0.44 -8.29 -5.51
N GLY A 285 1.17 -7.37 -6.09
CA GLY A 285 1.83 -6.28 -5.36
C GLY A 285 2.91 -5.61 -6.17
N SER A 286 3.34 -4.47 -5.67
CA SER A 286 4.46 -3.70 -6.22
C SER A 286 5.66 -3.78 -5.28
N TYR A 287 6.88 -3.76 -5.83
CA TYR A 287 8.11 -3.71 -5.06
C TYR A 287 9.12 -2.77 -5.70
N SER A 288 10.13 -2.41 -4.93
CA SER A 288 11.20 -1.51 -5.34
C SER A 288 12.53 -2.23 -5.36
N PHE A 289 13.40 -1.86 -6.28
CA PHE A 289 14.80 -2.28 -6.27
C PHE A 289 15.59 -1.28 -5.45
N MET A 290 16.11 -1.74 -4.30
CA MET A 290 16.85 -0.92 -3.36
C MET A 290 18.17 -1.59 -2.97
N TYR A 291 19.14 -0.78 -2.55
CA TYR A 291 20.33 -1.30 -1.88
C TYR A 291 19.96 -1.81 -0.48
N SER A 292 20.72 -2.76 0.04
CA SER A 292 20.51 -3.30 1.40
C SER A 292 21.18 -2.47 2.49
N ASN A 293 21.94 -1.46 2.12
CA ASN A 293 22.66 -0.54 3.00
C ASN A 293 22.25 0.90 2.72
N ASP A 294 22.59 1.79 3.64
CA ASP A 294 22.53 3.23 3.45
C ASP A 294 23.64 3.65 2.47
N MET A 295 23.25 3.96 1.24
CA MET A 295 24.19 4.31 0.18
C MET A 295 24.60 5.77 0.22
N ASN A 296 23.69 6.65 0.60
CA ASN A 296 23.90 8.09 0.54
C ASN A 296 24.32 8.72 1.88
N GLY A 297 24.28 7.95 2.99
CA GLY A 297 24.66 8.40 4.32
C GLY A 297 23.59 9.23 5.03
N ASP A 298 22.32 9.13 4.65
CA ASP A 298 21.21 9.89 5.25
C ASP A 298 20.64 9.27 6.55
N GLY A 299 21.20 8.12 6.97
CA GLY A 299 20.81 7.40 8.17
C GLY A 299 19.71 6.37 7.98
N VAL A 300 19.24 6.11 6.74
CA VAL A 300 18.20 5.12 6.44
C VAL A 300 18.58 4.19 5.27
N THR A 301 18.06 2.96 5.29
CA THR A 301 18.37 1.94 4.28
C THR A 301 17.20 1.78 3.30
N ASN A 302 16.93 2.81 2.51
CA ASN A 302 15.82 2.87 1.57
C ASN A 302 16.23 3.34 0.18
N ASP A 303 17.51 3.30 -0.13
CA ASP A 303 18.09 3.83 -1.35
C ASP A 303 17.72 3.02 -2.58
N LEU A 304 17.06 3.67 -3.54
CA LEU A 304 16.76 3.08 -4.84
C LEU A 304 18.05 2.86 -5.66
N ILE A 305 18.14 1.74 -6.35
CA ILE A 305 19.33 1.44 -7.14
C ILE A 305 19.42 2.34 -8.38
N TYR A 306 20.66 2.67 -8.77
CA TYR A 306 20.97 3.11 -10.12
C TYR A 306 21.10 1.86 -11.01
N ILE A 307 20.41 1.84 -12.14
CA ILE A 307 20.42 0.73 -13.09
C ILE A 307 21.47 1.03 -14.16
N PRO A 308 22.62 0.36 -14.19
CA PRO A 308 23.69 0.73 -15.10
C PRO A 308 23.29 0.56 -16.57
N LYS A 309 23.75 1.48 -17.40
CA LYS A 309 23.56 1.43 -18.84
C LYS A 309 24.47 0.36 -19.47
N THR A 310 25.69 0.25 -18.96
CA THR A 310 26.68 -0.75 -19.34
C THR A 310 27.23 -1.46 -18.10
N LYS A 311 27.82 -2.65 -18.30
CA LYS A 311 28.39 -3.44 -17.20
C LYS A 311 29.50 -2.70 -16.45
N ASP A 312 30.26 -1.86 -17.16
CA ASP A 312 31.47 -1.20 -16.64
C ASP A 312 31.19 0.09 -15.84
N GLU A 313 29.94 0.53 -15.79
CA GLU A 313 29.54 1.73 -15.02
C GLU A 313 29.62 1.53 -13.52
N ILE A 314 29.50 0.29 -13.03
CA ILE A 314 29.58 -0.06 -11.61
C ILE A 314 30.76 -0.97 -11.39
N LYS A 315 31.59 -0.64 -10.39
CA LYS A 315 32.69 -1.47 -9.94
C LYS A 315 32.22 -2.47 -8.92
N PHE A 316 32.45 -3.76 -9.19
CA PHE A 316 32.17 -4.86 -8.26
C PHE A 316 33.44 -5.39 -7.63
N THR A 317 33.31 -6.08 -6.51
CA THR A 317 34.44 -6.72 -5.82
C THR A 317 35.04 -7.86 -6.65
N SER A 318 34.18 -8.57 -7.41
CA SER A 318 34.61 -9.64 -8.31
C SER A 318 33.97 -9.54 -9.69
N ALA A 319 34.56 -10.18 -10.69
CA ALA A 319 34.01 -10.27 -12.03
C ALA A 319 32.73 -11.14 -12.03
N GLU A 320 32.68 -12.15 -11.19
CA GLU A 320 31.55 -13.05 -11.01
C GLU A 320 30.31 -12.30 -10.52
N ASP A 321 30.46 -11.39 -9.54
CA ASP A 321 29.37 -10.54 -9.03
C ASP A 321 28.88 -9.58 -10.10
N ALA A 322 29.80 -8.99 -10.86
CA ALA A 322 29.47 -8.12 -11.98
C ALA A 322 28.65 -8.86 -13.04
N ASP A 323 29.05 -10.10 -13.40
CA ASP A 323 28.33 -10.93 -14.35
C ASP A 323 26.95 -11.35 -13.84
N ALA A 324 26.86 -11.74 -12.56
CA ALA A 324 25.61 -12.11 -11.93
C ALA A 324 24.61 -10.94 -11.89
N PHE A 325 25.07 -9.76 -11.47
CA PHE A 325 24.25 -8.55 -11.46
C PHE A 325 23.81 -8.13 -12.87
N TRP A 326 24.73 -8.15 -13.83
CA TRP A 326 24.41 -7.82 -15.22
C TRP A 326 23.41 -8.79 -15.85
N LYS A 327 23.53 -10.07 -15.53
CA LYS A 327 22.55 -11.09 -15.93
C LYS A 327 21.19 -10.79 -15.30
N PHE A 328 21.15 -10.44 -14.02
CA PHE A 328 19.92 -10.06 -13.31
C PHE A 328 19.25 -8.84 -13.98
N VAL A 329 20.00 -7.77 -14.25
CA VAL A 329 19.47 -6.57 -14.93
C VAL A 329 18.90 -6.90 -16.31
N ASN A 330 19.53 -7.81 -17.05
CA ASN A 330 19.09 -8.17 -18.42
C ASN A 330 17.89 -9.12 -18.45
N GLN A 331 17.66 -9.91 -17.40
CA GLN A 331 16.55 -10.86 -17.34
C GLN A 331 15.28 -10.23 -16.77
N ASP A 332 15.40 -9.20 -15.92
CA ASP A 332 14.25 -8.50 -15.36
C ASP A 332 13.66 -7.51 -16.39
N PRO A 333 12.35 -7.59 -16.71
CA PRO A 333 11.73 -6.73 -17.73
C PRO A 333 11.78 -5.24 -17.41
N TYR A 334 11.67 -4.86 -16.13
CA TYR A 334 11.73 -3.48 -15.70
C TYR A 334 13.15 -2.94 -15.79
N LEU A 335 14.11 -3.61 -15.14
CA LEU A 335 15.51 -3.18 -15.10
C LEU A 335 16.11 -3.09 -16.50
N LYS A 336 15.82 -4.07 -17.36
CA LYS A 336 16.29 -4.08 -18.76
C LYS A 336 15.85 -2.86 -19.55
N LYS A 337 14.64 -2.35 -19.28
CA LYS A 337 14.04 -1.21 -19.99
C LYS A 337 14.57 0.13 -19.47
N HIS A 338 14.97 0.20 -18.19
CA HIS A 338 15.34 1.43 -17.48
C HIS A 338 16.85 1.56 -17.22
N LYS A 339 17.67 0.99 -18.11
CA LYS A 339 19.13 1.12 -18.03
C LYS A 339 19.59 2.58 -18.20
N GLY A 340 20.47 3.01 -17.32
CA GLY A 340 20.97 4.38 -17.25
C GLY A 340 20.07 5.32 -16.43
N GLU A 341 19.12 4.76 -15.67
CA GLU A 341 18.18 5.51 -14.86
C GLU A 341 18.19 4.99 -13.41
N TYR A 342 17.69 5.77 -12.48
CA TYR A 342 17.36 5.25 -11.16
C TYR A 342 16.08 4.41 -11.21
N ALA A 343 16.04 3.34 -10.42
CA ALA A 343 14.81 2.59 -10.25
C ALA A 343 13.74 3.50 -9.62
N GLU A 344 12.54 3.47 -10.18
CA GLU A 344 11.39 4.15 -9.57
C GLU A 344 10.82 3.28 -8.46
N ALA A 345 10.46 3.88 -7.33
CA ALA A 345 9.82 3.17 -6.24
C ALA A 345 8.52 2.49 -6.68
N TYR A 346 8.32 1.26 -6.21
CA TYR A 346 7.14 0.44 -6.49
C TYR A 346 6.85 0.19 -7.98
N SER A 347 7.83 0.36 -8.84
CA SER A 347 7.68 0.23 -10.30
C SER A 347 7.64 -1.22 -10.78
N ALA A 348 8.30 -2.12 -10.07
CA ALA A 348 8.24 -3.54 -10.36
C ALA A 348 6.95 -4.17 -9.79
N SER A 349 6.42 -5.14 -10.51
CA SER A 349 5.17 -5.81 -10.13
C SER A 349 5.40 -7.31 -9.98
N ALA A 350 4.86 -7.86 -8.90
CA ALA A 350 4.87 -9.30 -8.68
C ALA A 350 4.05 -10.04 -9.75
N PRO A 351 4.30 -11.33 -9.99
CA PRO A 351 3.56 -12.12 -10.95
C PRO A 351 2.06 -12.10 -10.73
N TRP A 352 1.31 -12.26 -11.81
CA TRP A 352 -0.14 -12.34 -11.75
C TRP A 352 -0.60 -13.53 -10.92
N ILE A 353 -1.66 -13.29 -10.15
CA ILE A 353 -2.44 -14.32 -9.48
C ILE A 353 -3.70 -14.52 -10.30
N HIS A 354 -4.02 -15.78 -10.60
CA HIS A 354 -5.24 -16.18 -11.27
C HIS A 354 -6.05 -17.04 -10.31
N ARG A 355 -7.22 -16.56 -9.90
CA ARG A 355 -8.06 -17.21 -8.92
C ARG A 355 -9.44 -17.44 -9.48
N PHE A 356 -9.98 -18.63 -9.24
CA PHE A 356 -11.33 -19.01 -9.57
C PHE A 356 -12.09 -19.39 -8.30
N ASP A 357 -13.25 -18.78 -8.08
CA ASP A 357 -14.13 -19.08 -6.98
C ASP A 357 -15.43 -19.65 -7.55
N PHE A 358 -15.90 -20.75 -6.98
CA PHE A 358 -17.12 -21.41 -7.40
C PHE A 358 -18.16 -21.36 -6.28
N ARG A 359 -19.40 -21.05 -6.66
CA ARG A 359 -20.55 -21.12 -5.76
C ARG A 359 -21.66 -21.92 -6.41
N TRP A 360 -22.19 -22.84 -5.65
CA TRP A 360 -23.48 -23.46 -5.92
C TRP A 360 -24.45 -23.08 -4.81
N SER A 361 -25.69 -22.71 -5.19
CA SER A 361 -26.77 -22.56 -4.23
C SER A 361 -28.04 -23.18 -4.74
N ARG A 362 -28.87 -23.68 -3.81
CA ARG A 362 -30.17 -24.21 -4.13
C ARG A 362 -31.22 -23.61 -3.22
N ASP A 363 -32.22 -23.02 -3.85
CA ASP A 363 -33.38 -22.43 -3.20
C ASP A 363 -34.53 -23.44 -3.23
N PHE A 364 -35.16 -23.64 -2.08
CA PHE A 364 -36.38 -24.41 -1.91
C PHE A 364 -37.50 -23.48 -1.49
N PHE A 365 -38.59 -23.51 -2.25
CA PHE A 365 -39.73 -22.62 -2.03
C PHE A 365 -40.88 -23.38 -1.37
N VAL A 366 -41.33 -22.90 -0.20
CA VAL A 366 -42.49 -23.41 0.53
C VAL A 366 -43.49 -22.28 0.73
N LYS A 367 -44.73 -22.49 0.35
CA LYS A 367 -45.82 -21.57 0.60
C LYS A 367 -46.52 -21.94 1.89
N ILE A 368 -46.51 -21.06 2.89
CA ILE A 368 -47.21 -21.22 4.15
C ILE A 368 -48.28 -20.13 4.22
N GLY A 369 -49.54 -20.51 4.09
CA GLY A 369 -50.64 -19.53 3.95
C GLY A 369 -50.47 -18.66 2.70
N LYS A 370 -50.41 -17.35 2.87
CA LYS A 370 -50.19 -16.37 1.80
C LYS A 370 -48.72 -16.05 1.55
N THR A 371 -47.80 -16.50 2.42
CA THR A 371 -46.37 -16.16 2.38
C THR A 371 -45.57 -17.24 1.68
N LYS A 372 -44.71 -16.82 0.75
CA LYS A 372 -43.69 -17.65 0.15
C LYS A 372 -42.41 -17.58 1.01
N ASN A 373 -42.00 -18.74 1.55
CA ASN A 373 -40.78 -18.88 2.33
C ASN A 373 -39.73 -19.56 1.45
N THR A 374 -38.45 -19.18 1.63
CA THR A 374 -37.33 -19.75 0.89
C THR A 374 -36.29 -20.27 1.87
N LEU A 375 -35.92 -21.52 1.73
CA LEU A 375 -34.73 -22.10 2.35
C LEU A 375 -33.64 -22.19 1.29
N GLN A 376 -32.47 -21.61 1.55
CA GLN A 376 -31.33 -21.70 0.67
C GLN A 376 -30.23 -22.54 1.31
N LEU A 377 -29.72 -23.51 0.55
CA LEU A 377 -28.45 -24.16 0.82
C LEU A 377 -27.40 -23.62 -0.13
N SER A 378 -26.19 -23.34 0.36
CA SER A 378 -25.08 -22.89 -0.48
C SER A 378 -23.79 -23.63 -0.14
N LEU A 379 -22.97 -23.83 -1.19
CA LEU A 379 -21.61 -24.35 -1.12
C LEU A 379 -20.71 -23.35 -1.86
N ASP A 380 -19.75 -22.79 -1.15
CA ASP A 380 -18.77 -21.88 -1.68
C ASP A 380 -17.39 -22.56 -1.64
N ILE A 381 -16.72 -22.65 -2.78
CA ILE A 381 -15.35 -23.16 -2.90
C ILE A 381 -14.48 -22.04 -3.41
N LEU A 382 -13.70 -21.47 -2.50
CA LEU A 382 -12.76 -20.40 -2.83
C LEU A 382 -11.49 -20.99 -3.42
N ASN A 383 -10.98 -20.34 -4.48
CA ASN A 383 -9.79 -20.79 -5.20
C ASN A 383 -9.88 -22.24 -5.68
N ILE A 384 -11.00 -22.60 -6.32
CA ILE A 384 -11.25 -23.97 -6.79
C ILE A 384 -10.15 -24.49 -7.72
N GLY A 385 -9.47 -23.61 -8.47
CA GLY A 385 -8.34 -23.97 -9.32
C GLY A 385 -7.18 -24.61 -8.56
N ASN A 386 -7.04 -24.30 -7.25
CA ASN A 386 -6.01 -24.90 -6.39
C ASN A 386 -6.22 -26.41 -6.17
N LEU A 387 -7.44 -26.92 -6.31
CA LEU A 387 -7.72 -28.37 -6.29
C LEU A 387 -7.08 -29.11 -7.49
N LEU A 388 -6.89 -28.42 -8.61
CA LEU A 388 -6.24 -28.96 -9.80
C LEU A 388 -4.73 -28.78 -9.75
N ASN A 389 -4.27 -27.65 -9.24
CA ASN A 389 -2.85 -27.34 -9.11
C ASN A 389 -2.63 -26.44 -7.89
N SER A 390 -1.90 -26.95 -6.90
CA SER A 390 -1.61 -26.26 -5.63
C SER A 390 -0.86 -24.92 -5.78
N LYS A 391 -0.32 -24.62 -6.96
CA LYS A 391 0.39 -23.35 -7.27
C LYS A 391 -0.54 -22.27 -7.84
N TRP A 392 -1.80 -22.61 -8.15
CA TRP A 392 -2.74 -21.63 -8.71
C TRP A 392 -3.42 -20.83 -7.61
N GLY A 393 -3.66 -19.56 -7.88
CA GLY A 393 -4.31 -18.64 -6.95
C GLY A 393 -3.53 -18.35 -5.66
N VAL A 394 -2.22 -18.61 -5.65
CA VAL A 394 -1.34 -18.42 -4.49
C VAL A 394 -0.47 -17.20 -4.73
N THR A 395 -0.37 -16.34 -3.71
CA THR A 395 0.54 -15.19 -3.71
C THR A 395 1.99 -15.66 -3.68
N LYS A 396 2.81 -15.10 -4.55
CA LYS A 396 4.25 -15.30 -4.52
C LYS A 396 4.89 -14.09 -3.86
N ASN A 397 5.56 -14.31 -2.74
CA ASN A 397 6.38 -13.28 -2.12
C ASN A 397 7.72 -13.20 -2.86
N MET A 398 8.12 -11.98 -3.16
CA MET A 398 9.48 -11.70 -3.61
C MET A 398 10.30 -11.54 -2.33
N SER A 399 11.19 -12.50 -2.04
CA SER A 399 12.23 -12.34 -1.01
C SER A 399 13.48 -11.83 -1.70
N GLY A 400 14.06 -10.76 -1.14
CA GLY A 400 15.40 -10.29 -1.53
C GLY A 400 16.48 -11.25 -1.07
#